data_cecab1e92d1fffc507a9d6f8522f09dc
#
_entry.id   cecab1e92d1fffc507a9d6f8522f09dc
#
_cell.length_a   1.000
_cell.length_b   1.000
_cell.length_c   1.000
_cell.angle_alpha   90.00
_cell.angle_beta   90.00
_cell.angle_gamma   90.00
#
_symmetry.space_group_name_H-M   'P 1'
#
loop_
_entity.id
_entity.type
_entity.pdbx_description
1 polymer ?
#
loop_
_entity_poly.entity_id
_entity_poly.type
_entity_poly.pdbx_seq_one_letter_code
_entity_poly.pdbx_strand_id
1 'polypeptide(L)'
;FPERFVPLYAYERNLGFPHGHRNIIHTRRDYPIVPFFQRPDERFLLPDAPDGELLTFNSNSYGGGVNNDTKFLYEELRKSGGLAIPHTSGSAGMGTDWRDNDPQREPLVEIYQGDRYNYEEREAPRGIILQEQGKTTIDRTQEAGMVWNAWKKGYKLGVIASSDHFSTHISYAMVYTPKQDR
;
A
#
# COMPACT_ATOMS: atom_id res chain seq x y z
N PHE A 1 -6.48 15.78 24.25
CA PHE A 1 -7.96 15.67 24.37
C PHE A 1 -8.41 14.31 23.87
N PRO A 2 -8.20 13.21 24.63
CA PRO A 2 -8.48 11.85 24.13
C PRO A 2 -9.97 11.59 23.82
N GLU A 3 -10.84 12.39 24.35
CA GLU A 3 -12.29 12.30 24.10
C GLU A 3 -12.75 12.99 22.81
N ARG A 4 -11.88 13.78 22.20
CA ARG A 4 -12.21 14.60 21.02
C ARG A 4 -11.31 14.33 19.83
N PHE A 5 -10.19 13.69 20.04
CA PHE A 5 -9.21 13.43 19.00
C PHE A 5 -8.48 12.10 19.25
N VAL A 6 -8.57 11.21 18.29
CA VAL A 6 -7.92 9.89 18.32
C VAL A 6 -6.84 9.87 17.25
N PRO A 7 -5.56 10.09 17.62
CA PRO A 7 -4.48 10.03 16.66
C PRO A 7 -4.19 8.58 16.26
N LEU A 8 -3.92 8.36 14.98
CA LEU A 8 -3.34 7.14 14.47
C LEU A 8 -1.89 7.42 14.09
N TYR A 9 -1.01 6.46 14.36
CA TYR A 9 0.40 6.55 14.02
C TYR A 9 0.61 5.85 12.70
N ALA A 10 1.03 6.58 11.70
CA ALA A 10 1.13 6.05 10.35
C ALA A 10 2.42 6.48 9.67
N TYR A 11 2.86 5.68 8.74
CA TYR A 11 3.93 6.01 7.80
C TYR A 11 3.66 5.32 6.46
N GLU A 12 4.22 5.86 5.41
CA GLU A 12 4.19 5.23 4.10
C GLU A 12 5.39 4.32 3.91
N ARG A 13 5.14 3.10 3.45
CA ARG A 13 6.15 2.10 3.11
C ARG A 13 6.21 1.94 1.60
N ASN A 14 7.26 2.51 1.00
CA ASN A 14 7.38 2.72 -0.44
C ASN A 14 8.19 1.62 -1.10
N LEU A 15 7.54 0.54 -1.48
CA LEU A 15 8.14 -0.46 -2.35
C LEU A 15 7.61 -0.33 -3.78
N GLY A 16 8.49 -0.60 -4.74
CA GLY A 16 8.07 -0.70 -6.13
C GLY A 16 7.21 -1.93 -6.40
N PHE A 17 6.64 -1.96 -7.61
CA PHE A 17 5.99 -3.15 -8.14
C PHE A 17 6.94 -4.38 -8.05
N PRO A 18 6.49 -5.55 -7.65
CA PRO A 18 5.09 -5.97 -7.48
C PRO A 18 4.54 -5.86 -6.04
N HIS A 19 5.28 -5.32 -5.11
CA HIS A 19 4.86 -5.23 -3.72
C HIS A 19 3.98 -4.00 -3.48
N GLY A 20 4.35 -2.87 -4.07
CA GLY A 20 3.58 -1.64 -4.06
C GLY A 20 3.71 -0.82 -2.76
N HIS A 21 3.31 0.43 -2.87
CA HIS A 21 3.25 1.35 -1.75
C HIS A 21 2.11 0.99 -0.81
N ARG A 22 2.35 1.12 0.50
CA ARG A 22 1.36 0.89 1.55
C ARG A 22 1.46 1.92 2.66
N ASN A 23 0.32 2.44 3.06
CA ASN A 23 0.21 3.16 4.32
C ASN A 23 0.12 2.17 5.46
N ILE A 24 1.06 2.24 6.40
CA ILE A 24 1.09 1.41 7.59
C ILE A 24 0.52 2.21 8.74
N ILE A 25 -0.45 1.63 9.45
CA ILE A 25 -1.20 2.30 10.52
C ILE A 25 -1.10 1.49 11.80
N HIS A 26 -0.76 2.15 12.88
CA HIS A 26 -0.77 1.60 14.24
C HIS A 26 -1.67 2.42 15.16
N THR A 27 -2.30 1.74 16.11
CA THR A 27 -3.06 2.37 17.19
C THR A 27 -2.18 2.85 18.35
N ARG A 28 -0.94 2.36 18.42
CA ARG A 28 0.02 2.67 19.48
C ARG A 28 1.30 3.26 18.88
N ARG A 29 1.93 4.14 19.63
CA ARG A 29 3.13 4.87 19.21
C ARG A 29 4.42 4.04 19.26
N ASP A 30 4.45 3.03 20.08
CA ASP A 30 5.66 2.30 20.48
C ASP A 30 6.03 1.14 19.55
N TYR A 31 5.38 1.04 18.39
CA TYR A 31 5.75 0.06 17.39
C TYR A 31 6.83 0.57 16.45
N PRO A 32 7.82 -0.27 16.15
CA PRO A 32 8.87 0.11 15.22
C PRO A 32 8.33 0.25 13.78
N ILE A 33 9.01 1.06 13.01
CA ILE A 33 8.81 1.11 11.56
C ILE A 33 9.25 -0.24 10.98
N VAL A 34 8.36 -0.90 10.24
CA VAL A 34 8.70 -2.15 9.55
C VAL A 34 9.61 -1.81 8.36
N PRO A 35 10.88 -2.23 8.39
CA PRO A 35 11.80 -1.91 7.32
C PRO A 35 11.45 -2.69 6.04
N PHE A 36 12.07 -2.30 4.96
CA PHE A 36 12.15 -3.09 3.74
C PHE A 36 13.60 -3.15 3.27
N PHE A 37 13.93 -4.21 2.56
CA PHE A 37 15.29 -4.41 2.07
C PHE A 37 15.38 -4.00 0.61
N GLN A 38 16.25 -3.07 0.32
CA GLN A 38 16.55 -2.65 -1.05
C GLN A 38 17.74 -3.41 -1.63
N ARG A 39 18.63 -3.93 -0.78
CA ARG A 39 19.85 -4.62 -1.16
C ARG A 39 20.11 -5.84 -0.27
N PRO A 40 20.80 -6.87 -0.80
CA PRO A 40 21.14 -8.06 -0.02
C PRO A 40 22.02 -7.79 1.21
N ASP A 41 22.79 -6.72 1.18
CA ASP A 41 23.71 -6.30 2.24
C ASP A 41 23.04 -5.44 3.33
N GLU A 42 21.82 -5.00 3.12
CA GLU A 42 21.04 -4.26 4.13
C GLU A 42 20.41 -5.14 5.23
N ARG A 43 20.73 -6.43 5.27
CA ARG A 43 20.30 -7.38 6.32
C ARG A 43 20.66 -6.95 7.74
N PHE A 44 21.62 -6.06 7.89
CA PHE A 44 22.16 -5.67 9.19
C PHE A 44 21.16 -4.91 10.07
N LEU A 45 20.00 -4.56 9.54
CA LEU A 45 19.01 -3.81 10.30
C LEU A 45 17.98 -4.69 11.02
N LEU A 46 17.98 -6.02 10.76
CA LEU A 46 17.14 -6.96 11.49
C LEU A 46 17.96 -8.11 12.06
N PRO A 47 18.12 -8.17 13.39
CA PRO A 47 18.86 -9.24 14.04
C PRO A 47 18.31 -10.65 13.80
N ASP A 48 17.04 -10.76 13.47
CA ASP A 48 16.31 -12.02 13.39
C ASP A 48 15.81 -12.36 11.97
N ALA A 49 16.40 -11.77 10.91
CA ALA A 49 16.05 -12.15 9.55
C ALA A 49 16.42 -13.63 9.32
N PRO A 50 15.48 -14.49 8.85
CA PRO A 50 15.76 -15.89 8.65
C PRO A 50 16.96 -16.09 7.72
N ASP A 51 17.94 -16.82 8.19
CA ASP A 51 19.06 -17.25 7.37
C ASP A 51 18.55 -18.13 6.23
N GLY A 52 18.81 -17.74 5.00
CA GLY A 52 18.73 -18.65 3.86
C GLY A 52 17.94 -18.20 2.63
N GLU A 53 17.05 -17.25 2.69
CA GLU A 53 16.42 -16.72 1.48
C GLU A 53 17.15 -15.48 0.95
N LEU A 54 18.19 -15.71 0.20
CA LEU A 54 18.81 -14.69 -0.64
C LEU A 54 17.86 -14.35 -1.79
N LEU A 55 17.21 -13.25 -1.64
CA LEU A 55 16.11 -12.80 -2.45
C LEU A 55 16.67 -12.08 -3.67
N THR A 56 16.34 -12.60 -4.82
CA THR A 56 16.70 -11.99 -6.10
C THR A 56 15.98 -10.65 -6.24
N PHE A 57 16.77 -9.61 -6.37
CA PHE A 57 16.30 -8.25 -6.67
C PHE A 57 15.62 -8.19 -8.03
N ASN A 58 14.47 -7.59 -8.06
CA ASN A 58 13.93 -7.04 -9.29
C ASN A 58 14.15 -5.52 -9.26
N SER A 59 15.17 -5.07 -9.98
CA SER A 59 15.72 -3.71 -9.95
C SER A 59 14.90 -2.71 -10.75
N ASN A 60 13.59 -2.67 -10.59
CA ASN A 60 12.81 -1.63 -11.24
C ASN A 60 12.71 -0.40 -10.34
N SER A 61 13.12 0.67 -10.87
CA SER A 61 13.32 2.09 -10.56
C SER A 61 12.77 2.72 -9.26
N TYR A 62 12.12 2.00 -8.37
CA TYR A 62 11.64 2.46 -7.06
C TYR A 62 11.99 1.49 -5.92
N GLY A 63 13.08 0.74 -6.07
CA GLY A 63 13.51 -0.19 -5.04
C GLY A 63 12.54 -1.36 -4.90
N GLY A 64 12.60 -2.32 -5.82
CA GLY A 64 11.84 -3.57 -5.69
C GLY A 64 12.22 -4.27 -4.39
N GLY A 65 11.25 -4.53 -3.54
CA GLY A 65 11.43 -5.31 -2.34
C GLY A 65 11.82 -6.76 -2.65
N VAL A 66 12.24 -7.45 -1.64
CA VAL A 66 12.54 -8.88 -1.71
C VAL A 66 11.28 -9.70 -2.06
N ASN A 67 11.44 -10.84 -2.69
CA ASN A 67 10.34 -11.64 -3.24
C ASN A 67 9.19 -11.94 -2.25
N ASN A 68 9.49 -12.01 -0.95
CA ASN A 68 8.52 -12.30 0.11
C ASN A 68 8.22 -11.07 1.00
N ASP A 69 8.51 -9.87 0.54
CA ASP A 69 8.38 -8.67 1.36
C ASP A 69 6.98 -8.46 1.93
N THR A 70 5.94 -8.72 1.15
CA THR A 70 4.56 -8.57 1.61
C THR A 70 4.23 -9.55 2.74
N LYS A 71 4.71 -10.79 2.67
CA LYS A 71 4.54 -11.78 3.75
C LYS A 71 5.28 -11.36 5.01
N PHE A 72 6.51 -10.90 4.87
CA PHE A 72 7.28 -10.34 5.97
C PHE A 72 6.54 -9.17 6.64
N LEU A 73 6.02 -8.23 5.84
CA LEU A 73 5.22 -7.12 6.35
C LEU A 73 4.03 -7.63 7.18
N TYR A 74 3.27 -8.59 6.67
CA TYR A 74 2.11 -9.11 7.40
C TYR A 74 2.51 -9.82 8.69
N GLU A 75 3.62 -10.53 8.74
CA GLU A 75 4.14 -11.14 9.96
C GLU A 75 4.46 -10.09 11.03
N GLU A 76 5.13 -9.02 10.65
CA GLU A 76 5.41 -7.91 11.57
C GLU A 76 4.13 -7.20 12.04
N LEU A 77 3.19 -6.99 11.14
CA LEU A 77 1.89 -6.39 11.49
C LEU A 77 1.04 -7.30 12.40
N ARG A 78 1.17 -8.62 12.29
CA ARG A 78 0.52 -9.53 13.25
C ARG A 78 1.06 -9.36 14.67
N LYS A 79 2.37 -9.16 14.81
CA LYS A 79 3.02 -8.93 16.12
C LYS A 79 2.58 -7.59 16.72
N SER A 80 2.45 -6.56 15.90
CA SER A 80 2.15 -5.19 16.34
C SER A 80 0.67 -4.85 16.41
N GLY A 81 -0.20 -5.65 15.80
CA GLY A 81 -1.61 -5.29 15.64
C GLY A 81 -1.87 -4.21 14.58
N GLY A 82 -0.85 -3.82 13.81
CA GLY A 82 -0.96 -2.80 12.77
C GLY A 82 -1.75 -3.27 11.54
N LEU A 83 -2.07 -2.31 10.69
CA LEU A 83 -2.73 -2.51 9.40
C LEU A 83 -1.91 -1.92 8.27
N ALA A 84 -2.01 -2.54 7.10
CA ALA A 84 -1.52 -2.01 5.84
C ALA A 84 -2.69 -1.62 4.93
N ILE A 85 -2.54 -0.53 4.20
CA ILE A 85 -3.50 -0.08 3.21
C ILE A 85 -2.72 0.18 1.91
N PRO A 86 -2.83 -0.70 0.91
CA PRO A 86 -2.26 -0.44 -0.40
C PRO A 86 -2.87 0.81 -1.01
N HIS A 87 -2.04 1.64 -1.59
CA HIS A 87 -2.46 2.77 -2.38
C HIS A 87 -1.70 2.80 -3.70
N THR A 88 -2.16 3.57 -4.69
CA THR A 88 -1.57 3.55 -6.04
C THR A 88 -1.47 2.14 -6.67
N SER A 89 -2.39 1.23 -6.32
CA SER A 89 -2.25 -0.20 -6.61
C SER A 89 -2.11 -0.53 -8.10
N GLY A 90 -2.76 0.22 -8.98
CA GLY A 90 -2.68 0.08 -10.44
C GLY A 90 -1.55 0.85 -11.11
N SER A 91 -0.65 1.46 -10.36
CA SER A 91 0.52 2.16 -10.89
C SER A 91 1.63 1.20 -11.30
N ALA A 92 2.30 1.45 -12.42
CA ALA A 92 3.38 0.58 -12.91
C ALA A 92 4.60 0.57 -11.99
N GLY A 93 4.94 1.71 -11.40
CA GLY A 93 6.10 1.84 -10.53
C GLY A 93 5.82 1.50 -9.06
N MET A 94 4.64 1.89 -8.58
CA MET A 94 4.27 1.87 -7.17
C MET A 94 3.14 0.87 -6.84
N GLY A 95 2.67 0.14 -7.86
CA GLY A 95 1.54 -0.76 -7.74
C GLY A 95 1.88 -2.13 -7.18
N THR A 96 0.84 -2.94 -7.03
CA THR A 96 0.93 -4.34 -6.59
C THR A 96 0.36 -5.28 -7.64
N ASP A 97 0.65 -6.58 -7.55
CA ASP A 97 0.03 -7.60 -8.39
C ASP A 97 -0.95 -8.50 -7.60
N TRP A 98 -1.26 -8.10 -6.37
CA TRP A 98 -2.15 -8.84 -5.48
C TRP A 98 -1.72 -10.30 -5.27
N ARG A 99 -0.39 -10.56 -5.25
CA ARG A 99 0.15 -11.91 -5.03
C ARG A 99 -0.16 -12.48 -3.67
N ASP A 100 -0.25 -11.61 -2.68
CA ASP A 100 -0.50 -11.94 -1.29
C ASP A 100 -1.59 -11.00 -0.71
N ASN A 101 -2.36 -11.51 0.24
CA ASN A 101 -3.27 -10.71 1.05
C ASN A 101 -3.42 -11.36 2.43
N ASP A 102 -3.43 -10.53 3.45
CA ASP A 102 -3.85 -10.92 4.80
C ASP A 102 -5.10 -10.13 5.17
N PRO A 103 -6.29 -10.77 5.21
CA PRO A 103 -7.55 -10.05 5.42
C PRO A 103 -7.67 -9.39 6.81
N GLN A 104 -6.79 -9.74 7.75
CA GLN A 104 -6.73 -9.09 9.06
C GLN A 104 -5.74 -7.94 9.11
N ARG A 105 -4.72 -7.97 8.26
CA ARG A 105 -3.65 -6.95 8.24
C ARG A 105 -3.77 -5.98 7.09
N GLU A 106 -4.43 -6.40 6.01
CA GLU A 106 -4.71 -5.58 4.83
C GLU A 106 -6.20 -5.70 4.44
N PRO A 107 -7.11 -5.20 5.29
CA PRO A 107 -8.55 -5.29 5.05
C PRO A 107 -9.10 -4.20 4.13
N LEU A 108 -8.30 -3.20 3.79
CA LEU A 108 -8.68 -2.02 3.03
C LEU A 108 -7.73 -1.78 1.86
N VAL A 109 -8.23 -1.09 0.86
CA VAL A 109 -7.43 -0.53 -0.24
C VAL A 109 -7.87 0.90 -0.52
N GLU A 110 -6.91 1.77 -0.85
CA GLU A 110 -7.21 3.08 -1.41
C GLU A 110 -7.53 2.93 -2.89
N ILE A 111 -8.84 2.90 -3.20
CA ILE A 111 -9.31 2.68 -4.57
C ILE A 111 -9.21 3.92 -5.43
N TYR A 112 -9.25 5.10 -4.79
CA TYR A 112 -9.20 6.39 -5.46
C TYR A 112 -8.23 7.33 -4.73
N GLN A 113 -7.31 7.87 -5.50
CA GLN A 113 -6.36 8.88 -5.03
C GLN A 113 -6.59 10.19 -5.80
N GLY A 114 -6.90 11.26 -5.07
CA GLY A 114 -7.29 12.52 -5.69
C GLY A 114 -6.22 13.19 -6.54
N ASP A 115 -4.96 13.01 -6.16
CA ASP A 115 -3.79 13.51 -6.90
C ASP A 115 -3.45 12.64 -8.12
N ARG A 116 -4.06 11.47 -8.23
CA ARG A 116 -3.75 10.50 -9.29
C ARG A 116 -5.02 9.99 -9.96
N TYR A 117 -5.41 8.76 -9.68
CA TYR A 117 -6.40 8.02 -10.45
C TYR A 117 -7.33 7.18 -9.58
N ASN A 118 -8.40 6.70 -10.21
CA ASN A 118 -9.21 5.59 -9.74
C ASN A 118 -8.53 4.28 -10.18
N TYR A 119 -8.26 3.41 -9.24
CA TYR A 119 -7.61 2.11 -9.45
C TYR A 119 -8.59 0.93 -9.40
N GLU A 120 -9.89 1.19 -9.44
CA GLU A 120 -10.90 0.13 -9.45
C GLU A 120 -10.69 -0.80 -10.64
N GLU A 121 -10.81 -0.23 -11.83
CA GLU A 121 -10.56 -0.86 -13.12
C GLU A 121 -10.20 0.19 -14.17
N ARG A 122 -9.81 -0.27 -15.35
CA ARG A 122 -9.34 0.62 -16.41
C ARG A 122 -10.37 1.64 -16.88
N GLU A 123 -11.66 1.26 -16.93
CA GLU A 123 -12.77 2.07 -17.44
C GLU A 123 -13.52 2.82 -16.33
N ALA A 124 -13.05 2.73 -15.09
CA ALA A 124 -13.67 3.42 -13.97
C ALA A 124 -13.62 4.95 -14.18
N PRO A 125 -14.62 5.68 -13.68
CA PRO A 125 -14.60 7.14 -13.72
C PRO A 125 -13.31 7.69 -13.10
N ARG A 126 -12.62 8.59 -13.80
CA ARG A 126 -11.27 9.07 -13.45
C ARG A 126 -10.22 7.95 -13.32
N GLY A 127 -10.46 6.84 -13.98
CA GLY A 127 -9.45 5.82 -14.18
C GLY A 127 -8.27 6.35 -14.99
N ILE A 128 -7.22 5.55 -15.08
CA ILE A 128 -6.02 5.92 -15.83
C ILE A 128 -6.39 6.07 -17.30
N ILE A 129 -6.41 7.30 -17.77
CA ILE A 129 -6.62 7.60 -19.18
C ILE A 129 -5.35 7.18 -19.92
N LEU A 130 -5.46 6.18 -20.78
CA LEU A 130 -4.42 5.84 -21.74
C LEU A 130 -4.18 7.06 -22.60
N GLN A 131 -2.96 7.54 -22.60
CA GLN A 131 -2.48 8.77 -23.24
C GLN A 131 -3.22 9.18 -24.50
N GLU A 132 -3.71 10.40 -24.52
CA GLU A 132 -3.70 11.19 -25.74
C GLU A 132 -2.25 11.31 -26.24
N GLN A 133 -2.04 11.03 -27.52
CA GLN A 133 -0.72 11.07 -28.15
C GLN A 133 0.03 12.35 -27.78
N GLY A 134 1.19 12.21 -27.16
CA GLY A 134 2.13 13.29 -26.92
C GLY A 134 2.28 13.80 -25.50
N LYS A 135 1.52 13.30 -24.51
CA LYS A 135 1.76 13.61 -23.10
C LYS A 135 2.44 12.44 -22.40
N THR A 136 3.61 12.70 -21.83
CA THR A 136 4.27 11.76 -20.92
C THR A 136 3.45 11.66 -19.65
N THR A 137 2.70 10.59 -19.47
CA THR A 137 2.17 10.25 -18.14
C THR A 137 3.32 9.74 -17.30
N ILE A 138 3.51 10.35 -16.14
CA ILE A 138 4.52 9.94 -15.14
C ILE A 138 4.23 8.54 -14.65
N ASP A 139 2.99 8.06 -14.82
CA ASP A 139 2.55 6.81 -14.28
C ASP A 139 1.99 5.89 -15.38
N ARG A 140 2.74 4.85 -15.67
CA ARG A 140 2.25 3.77 -16.52
C ARG A 140 1.30 2.90 -15.71
N THR A 141 0.23 2.46 -16.34
CA THR A 141 -0.72 1.53 -15.72
C THR A 141 -0.12 0.15 -15.56
N GLN A 142 -0.32 -0.42 -14.38
CA GLN A 142 -0.12 -1.84 -14.13
C GLN A 142 -1.48 -2.50 -13.90
N GLU A 143 -1.98 -3.15 -14.92
CA GLU A 143 -3.33 -3.74 -14.90
C GLU A 143 -3.50 -4.80 -13.80
N ALA A 144 -2.43 -5.55 -13.51
CA ALA A 144 -2.43 -6.54 -12.44
C ALA A 144 -2.80 -5.95 -11.06
N GLY A 145 -2.50 -4.66 -10.85
CA GLY A 145 -2.78 -3.96 -9.60
C GLY A 145 -4.16 -3.33 -9.48
N MET A 146 -5.01 -3.40 -10.50
CA MET A 146 -6.37 -2.93 -10.39
C MET A 146 -7.13 -3.69 -9.29
N VAL A 147 -7.93 -2.99 -8.50
CA VAL A 147 -8.63 -3.55 -7.33
C VAL A 147 -9.57 -4.67 -7.72
N TRP A 148 -10.18 -4.58 -8.89
CA TRP A 148 -11.02 -5.63 -9.45
C TRP A 148 -10.31 -6.99 -9.53
N ASN A 149 -9.00 -6.99 -9.77
CA ASN A 149 -8.22 -8.23 -9.78
C ASN A 149 -8.03 -8.84 -8.39
N ALA A 150 -7.94 -8.02 -7.34
CA ALA A 150 -7.96 -8.51 -5.97
C ALA A 150 -9.30 -9.18 -5.63
N TRP A 151 -10.41 -8.53 -5.99
CA TRP A 151 -11.75 -9.10 -5.77
C TRP A 151 -11.98 -10.39 -6.56
N LYS A 152 -11.49 -10.47 -7.81
CA LYS A 152 -11.52 -11.73 -8.60
C LYS A 152 -10.74 -12.88 -7.95
N LYS A 153 -9.68 -12.57 -7.21
CA LYS A 153 -8.94 -13.55 -6.39
C LYS A 153 -9.67 -13.92 -5.10
N GLY A 154 -10.81 -13.32 -4.81
CA GLY A 154 -11.61 -13.57 -3.61
C GLY A 154 -11.20 -12.74 -2.40
N TYR A 155 -10.32 -11.74 -2.56
CA TYR A 155 -9.93 -10.85 -1.47
C TYR A 155 -11.12 -9.94 -1.10
N LYS A 156 -11.38 -9.83 0.21
CA LYS A 156 -12.47 -9.01 0.74
C LYS A 156 -11.92 -7.67 1.22
N LEU A 157 -11.66 -6.80 0.28
CA LEU A 157 -11.12 -5.46 0.57
C LEU A 157 -12.26 -4.45 0.65
N GLY A 158 -12.35 -3.75 1.77
CA GLY A 158 -13.07 -2.48 1.87
C GLY A 158 -12.31 -1.37 1.14
N VAL A 159 -12.98 -0.28 0.84
CA VAL A 159 -12.39 0.80 0.04
C VAL A 159 -12.31 2.10 0.83
N ILE A 160 -11.21 2.83 0.61
CA ILE A 160 -11.04 4.20 1.05
C ILE A 160 -10.62 5.08 -0.12
N ALA A 161 -10.61 6.38 0.11
CA ALA A 161 -10.07 7.38 -0.80
C ALA A 161 -9.25 8.40 -0.03
N SER A 162 -8.20 8.92 -0.62
CA SER A 162 -7.38 9.99 -0.05
C SER A 162 -6.79 10.91 -1.10
N SER A 163 -6.16 11.99 -0.66
CA SER A 163 -5.60 13.01 -1.56
C SER A 163 -4.14 12.77 -1.92
N ASP A 164 -3.41 11.92 -1.17
CA ASP A 164 -1.94 11.86 -1.17
C ASP A 164 -1.28 13.15 -0.65
N HIS A 165 0.03 13.29 -0.80
CA HIS A 165 0.83 14.31 -0.11
C HIS A 165 0.88 15.70 -0.75
N PHE A 166 0.41 15.92 -1.96
CA PHE A 166 0.44 17.23 -2.61
C PHE A 166 -0.82 18.07 -2.40
N SER A 167 -1.91 17.44 -2.01
CA SER A 167 -3.18 18.12 -1.75
C SER A 167 -3.94 17.44 -0.63
N THR A 168 -4.54 18.23 0.24
CA THR A 168 -5.32 17.74 1.37
C THR A 168 -6.83 17.84 1.14
N HIS A 169 -7.28 18.17 -0.07
CA HIS A 169 -8.68 18.55 -0.32
C HIS A 169 -9.31 17.91 -1.55
N ILE A 170 -8.67 16.94 -2.19
CA ILE A 170 -9.14 16.39 -3.47
C ILE A 170 -9.99 15.14 -3.28
N SER A 171 -9.77 14.35 -2.24
CA SER A 171 -10.59 13.18 -1.93
C SER A 171 -10.59 12.81 -0.46
N TYR A 172 -11.68 12.19 -0.03
CA TYR A 172 -11.89 11.76 1.35
C TYR A 172 -12.68 10.46 1.40
N ALA A 173 -12.45 9.69 2.46
CA ALA A 173 -13.37 8.66 2.92
C ALA A 173 -14.10 9.17 4.16
N MET A 174 -15.38 8.87 4.26
CA MET A 174 -16.20 9.23 5.41
C MET A 174 -16.76 7.96 6.06
N VAL A 175 -16.65 7.88 7.36
CA VAL A 175 -17.21 6.77 8.15
C VAL A 175 -18.15 7.34 9.21
N TYR A 176 -19.36 6.79 9.27
CA TYR A 176 -20.29 7.06 10.37
C TYR A 176 -20.00 6.10 11.51
N THR A 177 -19.68 6.62 12.66
CA THR A 177 -19.43 5.82 13.86
C THR A 177 -20.16 6.42 15.06
N PRO A 178 -20.80 5.58 15.91
CA PRO A 178 -21.46 6.07 17.12
C PRO A 178 -20.47 6.49 18.22
N LYS A 179 -19.22 6.04 18.10
CA LYS A 179 -18.16 6.32 19.05
C LYS A 179 -16.83 6.47 18.33
N GLN A 180 -16.06 7.46 18.76
CA GLN A 180 -14.72 7.72 18.25
C GLN A 180 -13.70 7.07 19.19
N ASP A 181 -13.25 5.85 18.83
CA ASP A 181 -12.19 5.12 19.53
C ASP A 181 -11.25 4.44 18.51
N ARG A 182 -10.19 3.82 19.03
CA ARG A 182 -9.20 3.07 18.22
C ARG A 182 -9.56 1.60 18.14
#